data_c1e9d195ae7ec1d59414716660ebce3e
#
_entry.id   c1e9d195ae7ec1d59414716660ebce3e
#
_cell.length_a   1.000
_cell.length_b   1.000
_cell.length_c   1.000
_cell.angle_alpha   90.00
_cell.angle_beta   90.00
_cell.angle_gamma   90.00
#
_symmetry.space_group_name_H-M   'P 1'
#
loop_
_entity.id
_entity.type
_entity.pdbx_description
1 polymer ?
#
loop_
_entity_poly.entity_id
_entity_poly.type
_entity_poly.pdbx_seq_one_letter_code
_entity_poly.pdbx_strand_id
1 'polypeptide(L)'
;MNNQRIRIRLKAFDHRLIDQSAAEIVETARRTGAQVRGPIPLPTRKERFTVLISPHVNKDARDQYEIRTHKRLMDIVDPTDKTVDALMKLDLAAGVDVQIKLN
;
A
#
# COMPACT_ATOMS: atom_id res chain seq x y z
N MET A 1 -22.57 -20.51 -4.48
CA MET A 1 -22.34 -19.06 -4.60
C MET A 1 -20.97 -18.72 -4.09
N ASN A 2 -20.15 -18.15 -4.94
CA ASN A 2 -18.82 -17.77 -4.53
C ASN A 2 -18.87 -16.39 -3.90
N ASN A 3 -18.84 -16.36 -2.56
CA ASN A 3 -18.65 -15.12 -1.83
C ASN A 3 -17.16 -14.84 -1.63
N GLN A 4 -16.38 -15.06 -2.68
CA GLN A 4 -14.95 -14.82 -2.60
C GLN A 4 -14.67 -13.32 -2.60
N ARG A 5 -13.75 -12.95 -1.76
CA ARG A 5 -13.21 -11.60 -1.69
C ARG A 5 -11.71 -11.66 -1.70
N ILE A 6 -11.11 -10.71 -2.37
CA ILE A 6 -9.67 -10.51 -2.27
C ILE A 6 -9.47 -9.23 -1.48
N ARG A 7 -8.85 -9.35 -0.34
CA ARG A 7 -8.49 -8.18 0.47
C ARG A 7 -7.05 -7.83 0.21
N ILE A 8 -6.82 -6.60 -0.22
CA ILE A 8 -5.49 -6.12 -0.57
C ILE A 8 -5.14 -4.99 0.39
N ARG A 9 -4.00 -5.15 1.04
CA ARG A 9 -3.44 -4.13 1.93
C ARG A 9 -2.14 -3.64 1.35
N LEU A 10 -2.04 -2.33 1.17
CA LEU A 10 -0.85 -1.68 0.65
C LEU A 10 -0.17 -0.88 1.74
N LYS A 11 1.16 -0.92 1.76
CA LYS A 11 1.98 -0.10 2.64
C LYS A 11 3.09 0.55 1.82
N ALA A 12 3.33 1.83 2.06
CA ALA A 12 4.44 2.53 1.44
C ALA A 12 4.82 3.75 2.28
N PHE A 13 6.06 4.15 2.17
CA PHE A 13 6.52 5.39 2.79
C PHE A 13 6.14 6.62 1.96
N ASP A 14 5.92 6.43 0.67
CA ASP A 14 5.57 7.51 -0.24
C ASP A 14 4.07 7.43 -0.58
N HIS A 15 3.33 8.50 -0.27
CA HIS A 15 1.89 8.52 -0.51
C HIS A 15 1.54 8.52 -2.00
N ARG A 16 2.41 9.07 -2.84
CA ARG A 16 2.16 9.10 -4.29
C ARG A 16 2.28 7.70 -4.90
N LEU A 17 3.29 6.95 -4.48
CA LEU A 17 3.47 5.58 -4.94
C LEU A 17 2.32 4.68 -4.51
N ILE A 18 1.87 4.82 -3.28
CA ILE A 18 0.78 3.97 -2.78
C ILE A 18 -0.54 4.29 -3.49
N ASP A 19 -0.81 5.56 -3.75
CA ASP A 19 -2.03 5.95 -4.47
C ASP A 19 -1.98 5.52 -5.93
N GLN A 20 -0.84 5.61 -6.56
CA GLN A 20 -0.64 5.14 -7.93
C GLN A 20 -0.83 3.63 -8.03
N SER A 21 -0.23 2.89 -7.10
CA SER A 21 -0.37 1.43 -7.07
C SER A 21 -1.81 1.00 -6.80
N ALA A 22 -2.50 1.70 -5.89
CA ALA A 22 -3.91 1.45 -5.63
C ALA A 22 -4.76 1.67 -6.88
N ALA A 23 -4.50 2.74 -7.62
CA ALA A 23 -5.22 3.03 -8.86
C ALA A 23 -4.99 1.95 -9.92
N GLU A 24 -3.77 1.45 -10.04
CA GLU A 24 -3.47 0.37 -10.98
C GLU A 24 -4.21 -0.92 -10.62
N ILE A 25 -4.28 -1.25 -9.34
CA ILE A 25 -5.01 -2.44 -8.89
C ILE A 25 -6.50 -2.29 -9.18
N VAL A 26 -7.08 -1.13 -8.88
CA VAL A 26 -8.49 -0.87 -9.12
C VAL A 26 -8.82 -0.99 -10.60
N GLU A 27 -8.00 -0.39 -11.45
CA GLU A 27 -8.21 -0.44 -12.90
C GLU A 27 -8.12 -1.87 -13.42
N THR A 28 -7.12 -2.62 -12.97
CA THR A 28 -6.93 -4.01 -13.36
C THR A 28 -8.14 -4.86 -12.96
N ALA A 29 -8.62 -4.69 -11.74
CA ALA A 29 -9.77 -5.45 -11.25
C ALA A 29 -11.04 -5.11 -12.02
N ARG A 30 -11.29 -3.84 -12.30
CA ARG A 30 -12.47 -3.42 -13.08
C ARG A 30 -12.43 -3.94 -14.49
N ARG A 31 -11.26 -3.97 -15.09
CA ARG A 31 -11.07 -4.48 -16.44
C ARG A 31 -11.45 -5.96 -16.55
N THR A 32 -11.27 -6.71 -15.49
CA THR A 32 -11.59 -8.14 -15.46
C THR A 32 -13.03 -8.42 -15.01
N GLY A 33 -13.82 -7.37 -14.75
CA GLY A 33 -15.22 -7.51 -14.40
C GLY A 33 -15.51 -7.60 -12.92
N ALA A 34 -14.51 -7.48 -12.06
CA ALA A 34 -14.72 -7.51 -10.62
C ALA A 34 -15.16 -6.15 -10.10
N GLN A 35 -15.83 -6.15 -8.97
CA GLN A 35 -16.20 -4.93 -8.26
C GLN A 35 -15.14 -4.62 -7.23
N VAL A 36 -14.82 -3.34 -7.09
CA VAL A 36 -13.81 -2.90 -6.14
C VAL A 36 -14.44 -1.96 -5.12
N ARG A 37 -14.20 -2.25 -3.84
CA ARG A 37 -14.56 -1.39 -2.73
C ARG A 37 -13.30 -0.78 -2.17
N GLY A 38 -13.25 0.54 -2.14
CA GLY A 38 -12.09 1.29 -1.74
C GLY A 38 -11.37 1.88 -2.95
N PRO A 39 -10.13 2.31 -2.82
CA PRO A 39 -9.26 2.15 -1.65
C PRO A 39 -9.67 3.03 -0.47
N ILE A 40 -9.51 2.48 0.73
CA ILE A 40 -9.78 3.19 1.97
C ILE A 40 -8.44 3.53 2.62
N PRO A 41 -8.17 4.82 2.88
CA PRO A 41 -6.96 5.17 3.60
C PRO A 41 -7.10 4.76 5.07
N LEU A 42 -6.10 4.03 5.54
CA LEU A 42 -5.98 3.70 6.95
C LEU A 42 -5.13 4.77 7.64
N PRO A 43 -5.19 4.85 8.99
CA PRO A 43 -4.39 5.83 9.69
C PRO A 43 -2.91 5.71 9.35
N THR A 44 -2.29 6.85 9.05
CA THR A 44 -0.87 6.92 8.76
C THR A 44 -0.08 6.81 10.05
N ARG A 45 0.86 5.88 10.08
CA ARG A 45 1.74 5.74 11.22
C ARG A 45 2.92 6.68 11.03
N LYS A 46 3.15 7.53 12.05
CA LYS A 46 4.28 8.45 12.07
C LYS A 46 5.26 8.00 13.14
N GLU A 47 6.49 7.82 12.75
CA GLU A 47 7.57 7.50 13.67
C GLU A 47 8.62 8.58 13.58
N ARG A 48 9.01 9.11 14.74
CA ARG A 48 10.05 10.13 14.83
C ARG A 48 11.27 9.54 15.48
N PHE A 49 12.39 9.72 14.81
CA PHE A 49 13.68 9.28 15.32
C PHE A 49 14.59 10.48 15.48
N THR A 50 15.28 10.55 16.60
CA THR A 50 16.32 11.55 16.82
C THR A 50 17.66 10.86 16.69
N VAL A 51 18.45 11.32 15.73
CA VAL A 51 19.79 10.77 15.51
C VAL A 51 20.81 11.80 15.92
N LEU A 52 21.77 11.37 16.74
CA LEU A 52 22.91 12.19 17.12
C LEU A 52 23.98 12.03 16.05
N ILE A 53 24.21 13.08 15.27
CA ILE A 53 25.10 12.98 14.12
C ILE A 53 26.56 12.98 14.52
N SER A 54 26.94 13.81 15.50
CA SER A 54 28.31 13.86 15.97
C SER A 54 28.35 14.33 17.43
N PRO A 55 28.86 13.52 18.34
CA PRO A 55 28.91 13.90 19.75
C PRO A 55 30.00 14.93 20.06
N HIS A 56 30.93 15.17 19.14
CA HIS A 56 32.10 16.02 19.43
C HIS A 56 32.00 17.43 18.91
N VAL A 57 31.08 17.72 18.00
CA VAL A 57 31.16 18.97 17.26
C VAL A 57 30.14 19.97 17.72
N ASN A 58 28.94 19.55 18.09
CA ASN A 58 27.92 20.52 18.40
C ASN A 58 26.78 19.89 19.18
N LYS A 59 26.29 20.61 20.18
CA LYS A 59 25.12 20.16 20.94
C LYS A 59 23.86 20.12 20.09
N ASP A 60 23.86 20.83 18.96
CA ASP A 60 22.71 20.91 18.07
C ASP A 60 22.78 19.94 16.89
N ALA A 61 23.79 19.05 16.87
CA ALA A 61 23.92 18.05 15.80
C ALA A 61 22.95 16.88 16.01
N ARG A 62 21.67 17.20 16.03
CA ARG A 62 20.60 16.23 16.13
C ARG A 62 19.72 16.38 14.92
N ASP A 63 19.62 15.31 14.13
CA ASP A 63 18.61 15.25 13.07
C ASP A 63 17.43 14.46 13.56
N GLN A 64 16.27 15.04 13.37
CA GLN A 64 15.02 14.33 13.61
C GLN A 64 14.51 13.80 12.30
N TYR A 65 14.33 12.49 12.22
CA TYR A 65 13.73 11.85 11.07
C TYR A 65 12.29 11.51 11.41
N GLU A 66 11.42 11.82 10.48
CA GLU A 66 10.02 11.41 10.56
C GLU A 66 9.76 10.41 9.43
N ILE A 67 9.36 9.21 9.81
CA ILE A 67 8.97 8.18 8.87
C ILE A 67 7.45 8.06 8.92
N ARG A 68 6.81 8.29 7.78
CA ARG A 68 5.36 8.14 7.64
C ARG A 68 5.09 6.88 6.84
N THR A 69 4.34 5.96 7.45
CA THR A 69 3.90 4.75 6.78
C THR A 69 2.45 4.91 6.36
N HIS A 70 2.22 5.02 5.07
CA HIS A 70 0.87 5.13 4.51
C HIS A 70 0.33 3.74 4.27
N LYS A 71 -0.96 3.57 4.52
CA LYS A 71 -1.66 2.31 4.34
C LYS A 71 -2.94 2.52 3.57
N ARG A 72 -3.24 1.59 2.67
CA ARG A 72 -4.50 1.56 1.94
C ARG A 72 -5.07 0.17 1.99
N LEU A 73 -6.39 0.09 2.11
CA LEU A 73 -7.12 -1.17 2.14
C LEU A 73 -8.16 -1.16 1.03
N MET A 74 -8.24 -2.24 0.30
CA MET A 74 -9.29 -2.40 -0.70
C MET A 74 -9.78 -3.85 -0.72
N ASP A 75 -11.04 -4.02 -1.07
CA ASP A 75 -11.65 -5.33 -1.25
C ASP A 75 -12.09 -5.47 -2.70
N ILE A 76 -11.73 -6.58 -3.30
CA ILE A 76 -12.22 -6.95 -4.62
C ILE A 76 -13.30 -7.98 -4.40
N VAL A 77 -14.51 -7.64 -4.83
CA VAL A 77 -15.71 -8.45 -4.64
C VAL A 77 -16.02 -9.17 -5.95
N ASP A 78 -16.39 -10.43 -5.83
CA ASP A 78 -16.72 -11.29 -6.97
C ASP A 78 -15.59 -11.36 -7.99
N PRO A 79 -14.37 -11.70 -7.57
CA PRO A 79 -13.26 -11.83 -8.51
C PRO A 79 -13.48 -13.01 -9.43
N THR A 80 -13.05 -12.85 -10.66
CA THR A 80 -13.01 -13.96 -11.62
C THR A 80 -11.61 -14.55 -11.64
N ASP A 81 -11.45 -15.69 -12.32
CA ASP A 81 -10.12 -16.27 -12.52
C ASP A 81 -9.20 -15.28 -13.26
N LYS A 82 -9.78 -14.50 -14.17
CA LYS A 82 -9.03 -13.46 -14.87
C LYS A 82 -8.54 -12.37 -13.92
N THR A 83 -9.35 -12.02 -12.92
CA THR A 83 -8.96 -11.01 -11.93
C THR A 83 -7.77 -11.47 -11.13
N VAL A 84 -7.79 -12.69 -10.62
CA VAL A 84 -6.69 -13.24 -9.84
C VAL A 84 -5.43 -13.31 -10.68
N ASP A 85 -5.54 -13.81 -11.90
CA ASP A 85 -4.41 -13.94 -12.82
C ASP A 85 -3.80 -12.58 -13.16
N ALA A 86 -4.65 -11.59 -13.45
CA ALA A 86 -4.20 -10.24 -13.78
C ALA A 86 -3.49 -9.57 -12.60
N LEU A 87 -3.99 -9.77 -11.38
CA LEU A 87 -3.35 -9.22 -10.19
C LEU A 87 -2.01 -9.87 -9.91
N MET A 88 -1.89 -11.17 -10.15
CA MET A 88 -0.63 -11.89 -9.98
C MET A 88 0.44 -11.42 -10.96
N LYS A 89 0.02 -10.97 -12.14
CA LYS A 89 0.94 -10.50 -13.18
C LYS A 89 1.21 -9.00 -13.08
N LEU A 90 0.53 -8.30 -12.20
CA LEU A 90 0.66 -6.86 -12.07
C LEU A 90 2.01 -6.52 -11.44
N ASP A 91 2.76 -5.67 -12.13
CA ASP A 91 4.07 -5.21 -11.67
C ASP A 91 3.91 -3.85 -11.02
N LEU A 92 3.93 -3.83 -9.70
CA LEU A 92 3.77 -2.62 -8.93
C LEU A 92 5.11 -1.95 -8.67
N ALA A 93 5.05 -0.67 -8.33
CA ALA A 93 6.25 0.11 -8.07
C ALA A 93 7.05 -0.46 -6.91
N ALA A 94 8.36 -0.42 -7.02
CA ALA A 94 9.24 -0.76 -5.91
C ALA A 94 8.99 0.22 -4.76
N GLY A 95 9.04 -0.28 -3.53
CA GLY A 95 8.76 0.54 -2.35
C GLY A 95 7.32 0.45 -1.87
N VAL A 96 6.47 -0.28 -2.57
CA VAL A 96 5.11 -0.56 -2.11
C VAL A 96 5.03 -2.02 -1.69
N ASP A 97 4.67 -2.24 -0.43
CA ASP A 97 4.45 -3.58 0.09
C ASP A 97 2.99 -3.96 -0.09
N VAL A 98 2.75 -5.12 -0.68
CA VAL A 98 1.41 -5.59 -1.02
C VAL A 98 1.14 -6.89 -0.29
N GLN A 99 0.06 -6.92 0.47
CA GLN A 99 -0.44 -8.14 1.08
C GLN A 99 -1.80 -8.47 0.47
N ILE A 100 -1.92 -9.69 -0.04
CA ILE A 100 -3.15 -10.16 -0.67
C ILE A 100 -3.67 -11.32 0.16
N LYS A 101 -4.92 -11.20 0.58
CA LYS A 101 -5.58 -12.24 1.37
C LYS A 101 -6.86 -12.66 0.66
N LEU A 102 -6.95 -13.94 0.39
CA LEU A 102 -8.17 -14.54 -0.16
C LEU A 102 -9.08 -14.97 0.97
N ASN A 103 -10.32 -14.57 0.88
CA ASN A 103 -11.35 -14.98 1.82
C ASN A 103 -12.41 -15.82 1.10
#